data_57821cccd186a3feb8c76872aabbd6ab
#
_entry.id   57821cccd186a3feb8c76872aabbd6ab
#
_cell.length_a   1.000
_cell.length_b   1.000
_cell.length_c   1.000
_cell.angle_alpha   90.00
_cell.angle_beta   90.00
_cell.angle_gamma   90.00
#
_symmetry.space_group_name_H-M   'P 1'
#
loop_
_entity.id
_entity.type
_entity.pdbx_description
1 polymer ?
#
loop_
_entity_poly.entity_id
_entity_poly.type
_entity_poly.pdbx_seq_one_letter_code
_entity_poly.pdbx_strand_id
1 'polypeptide(L)'
;MCIDKSPVEVQPRTPTIEVSGTAIRQQAPKAGVITVPIEAKAPSQEAAWGKFQDAINQLRQKVGEFGTVGNSLPTEKSEEVSRGLRSGTEYTVTDSVEVEFILPNYGHILDALLSCGLPISAPRFTYEEQTEVTPELLNQATKVAMTNAEAIATGVNRRLGRLVSIEVGHPSRRRVFRPQHELDWGLALINRSMSMNTSLSLTEDKLETFNTEIQITVEFEILELQSDLEAA
;
A
#
# COMPACT_ATOMS: atom_id res chain seq x y z
N MET A 1 -4.61 -43.97 -57.40
CA MET A 1 -5.08 -42.79 -56.66
C MET A 1 -3.83 -41.95 -56.39
N CYS A 2 -3.56 -40.98 -57.26
CA CYS A 2 -2.42 -40.07 -57.12
C CYS A 2 -2.88 -38.93 -56.18
N ILE A 3 -2.24 -38.81 -55.01
CA ILE A 3 -2.43 -37.68 -54.12
C ILE A 3 -1.58 -36.55 -54.67
N ASP A 4 -2.20 -35.56 -55.27
CA ASP A 4 -1.61 -34.31 -55.74
C ASP A 4 -1.19 -33.50 -54.48
N LYS A 5 0.11 -33.52 -54.16
CA LYS A 5 0.69 -32.68 -53.12
C LYS A 5 1.04 -31.33 -53.77
N SER A 6 0.05 -30.45 -53.89
CA SER A 6 0.32 -29.05 -54.16
C SER A 6 1.31 -28.49 -53.10
N PRO A 7 2.41 -27.85 -53.47
CA PRO A 7 3.33 -27.24 -52.53
C PRO A 7 2.58 -26.14 -51.78
N VAL A 8 2.58 -26.24 -50.46
CA VAL A 8 2.09 -25.15 -49.58
C VAL A 8 3.03 -23.98 -49.77
N GLU A 9 2.57 -22.97 -50.46
CA GLU A 9 3.28 -21.71 -50.66
C GLU A 9 3.44 -21.02 -49.30
N VAL A 10 4.63 -21.18 -48.69
CA VAL A 10 4.98 -20.51 -47.45
C VAL A 10 5.21 -19.04 -47.79
N GLN A 11 4.21 -18.20 -47.58
CA GLN A 11 4.38 -16.76 -47.71
C GLN A 11 5.51 -16.29 -46.77
N PRO A 12 6.46 -15.50 -47.25
CA PRO A 12 7.51 -14.97 -46.41
C PRO A 12 6.90 -14.10 -45.32
N ARG A 13 7.08 -14.52 -44.06
CA ARG A 13 6.60 -13.73 -42.90
C ARG A 13 7.46 -12.46 -42.83
N THR A 14 6.79 -11.31 -42.83
CA THR A 14 7.46 -10.03 -42.56
C THR A 14 8.09 -10.11 -41.16
N PRO A 15 9.38 -9.76 -41.02
CA PRO A 15 10.02 -9.77 -39.71
C PRO A 15 9.29 -8.80 -38.74
N THR A 16 9.08 -9.24 -37.52
CA THR A 16 8.42 -8.44 -36.48
C THR A 16 9.33 -8.24 -35.29
N ILE A 17 9.05 -7.21 -34.49
CA ILE A 17 9.67 -6.95 -33.20
C ILE A 17 8.59 -6.87 -32.14
N GLU A 18 8.78 -7.60 -31.04
CA GLU A 18 7.94 -7.57 -29.88
C GLU A 18 8.66 -6.81 -28.75
N VAL A 19 8.00 -5.83 -28.16
CA VAL A 19 8.58 -4.96 -27.12
C VAL A 19 7.56 -4.71 -26.02
N SER A 20 8.03 -4.72 -24.79
CA SER A 20 7.20 -4.39 -23.65
C SER A 20 7.50 -3.00 -23.11
N GLY A 21 6.45 -2.32 -22.65
CA GLY A 21 6.52 -1.07 -21.89
C GLY A 21 5.80 -1.23 -20.55
N THR A 22 6.38 -0.67 -19.52
CA THR A 22 5.82 -0.73 -18.16
C THR A 22 5.56 0.67 -17.64
N ALA A 23 4.42 0.86 -16.99
CA ALA A 23 4.13 2.07 -16.23
C ALA A 23 3.78 1.73 -14.79
N ILE A 24 4.20 2.58 -13.88
CA ILE A 24 4.00 2.42 -12.43
C ILE A 24 3.29 3.66 -11.90
N ARG A 25 2.22 3.43 -11.14
CA ARG A 25 1.53 4.47 -10.40
C ARG A 25 1.69 4.23 -8.90
N GLN A 26 2.22 5.22 -8.21
CA GLN A 26 2.30 5.24 -6.76
C GLN A 26 1.00 5.80 -6.17
N GLN A 27 0.50 5.14 -5.14
CA GLN A 27 -0.65 5.58 -4.38
C GLN A 27 -0.25 5.81 -2.92
N ALA A 28 -0.47 7.03 -2.44
CA ALA A 28 -0.36 7.33 -1.02
C ALA A 28 -1.61 6.83 -0.27
N PRO A 29 -1.50 6.45 1.00
CA PRO A 29 -2.65 6.12 1.82
C PRO A 29 -3.53 7.35 2.03
N LYS A 30 -4.86 7.16 2.14
CA LYS A 30 -5.81 8.24 2.45
C LYS A 30 -6.23 8.23 3.90
N ALA A 31 -6.30 7.07 4.49
CA ALA A 31 -6.76 6.85 5.85
C ALA A 31 -5.95 5.77 6.53
N GLY A 32 -6.15 5.59 7.81
CA GLY A 32 -5.53 4.51 8.56
C GLY A 32 -6.35 4.13 9.79
N VAL A 33 -5.94 3.01 10.38
CA VAL A 33 -6.53 2.46 11.58
C VAL A 33 -5.42 2.13 12.57
N ILE A 34 -5.55 2.57 13.80
CA ILE A 34 -4.67 2.21 14.92
C ILE A 34 -5.46 1.35 15.90
N THR A 35 -4.93 0.19 16.24
CA THR A 35 -5.52 -0.66 17.30
C THR A 35 -4.93 -0.24 18.64
N VAL A 36 -5.79 0.12 19.58
CA VAL A 36 -5.43 0.56 20.91
C VAL A 36 -5.90 -0.50 21.92
N PRO A 37 -4.99 -1.29 22.49
CA PRO A 37 -5.35 -2.22 23.56
C PRO A 37 -5.62 -1.44 24.86
N ILE A 38 -6.74 -1.74 25.50
CA ILE A 38 -7.17 -1.15 26.77
C ILE A 38 -7.28 -2.27 27.79
N GLU A 39 -6.61 -2.12 28.92
CA GLU A 39 -6.64 -3.06 30.04
C GLU A 39 -6.91 -2.30 31.32
N ALA A 40 -7.93 -2.72 32.07
CA ALA A 40 -8.26 -2.17 33.36
C ALA A 40 -8.31 -3.27 34.44
N LYS A 41 -7.53 -3.08 35.50
CA LYS A 41 -7.43 -4.02 36.64
C LYS A 41 -7.93 -3.36 37.93
N ALA A 42 -8.69 -4.15 38.68
CA ALA A 42 -9.16 -3.72 40.00
C ALA A 42 -9.50 -4.91 40.91
N PRO A 43 -9.55 -4.69 42.24
CA PRO A 43 -9.91 -5.72 43.21
C PRO A 43 -11.40 -6.08 43.19
N SER A 44 -12.26 -5.32 42.51
CA SER A 44 -13.66 -5.65 42.30
C SER A 44 -14.05 -5.48 40.85
N GLN A 45 -15.03 -6.25 40.41
CA GLN A 45 -15.57 -6.23 39.05
C GLN A 45 -16.06 -4.83 38.66
N GLU A 46 -16.87 -4.21 39.51
CA GLU A 46 -17.43 -2.88 39.27
C GLU A 46 -16.34 -1.81 39.10
N ALA A 47 -15.28 -1.86 39.92
CA ALA A 47 -14.15 -0.93 39.80
C ALA A 47 -13.31 -1.16 38.53
N ALA A 48 -13.15 -2.41 38.07
CA ALA A 48 -12.49 -2.71 36.83
C ALA A 48 -13.27 -2.16 35.63
N TRP A 49 -14.58 -2.40 35.59
CA TRP A 49 -15.47 -1.84 34.56
C TRP A 49 -15.51 -0.31 34.60
N GLY A 50 -15.57 0.32 35.77
CA GLY A 50 -15.52 1.78 35.90
C GLY A 50 -14.24 2.35 35.25
N LYS A 51 -13.07 1.82 35.62
CA LYS A 51 -11.79 2.25 35.02
C LYS A 51 -11.73 2.04 33.52
N PHE A 52 -12.28 0.93 33.05
CA PHE A 52 -12.33 0.63 31.61
C PHE A 52 -13.20 1.66 30.88
N GLN A 53 -14.39 1.94 31.37
CA GLN A 53 -15.30 2.95 30.81
C GLN A 53 -14.69 4.36 30.83
N ASP A 54 -13.99 4.73 31.87
CA ASP A 54 -13.28 6.01 31.96
C ASP A 54 -12.21 6.11 30.90
N ALA A 55 -11.42 5.05 30.70
CA ALA A 55 -10.39 5.02 29.65
C ALA A 55 -10.98 5.15 28.23
N ILE A 56 -12.08 4.43 27.92
CA ILE A 56 -12.79 4.56 26.64
C ILE A 56 -13.36 5.97 26.45
N ASN A 57 -13.97 6.55 27.48
CA ASN A 57 -14.54 7.89 27.39
C ASN A 57 -13.45 8.94 27.19
N GLN A 58 -12.33 8.82 27.89
CA GLN A 58 -11.16 9.69 27.68
C GLN A 58 -10.61 9.57 26.27
N LEU A 59 -10.50 8.34 25.74
CA LEU A 59 -10.08 8.10 24.38
C LEU A 59 -11.00 8.77 23.36
N ARG A 60 -12.33 8.56 23.51
CA ARG A 60 -13.35 9.18 22.64
C ARG A 60 -13.31 10.70 22.69
N GLN A 61 -13.14 11.28 23.87
CA GLN A 61 -13.05 12.73 24.05
C GLN A 61 -11.81 13.32 23.34
N LYS A 62 -10.66 12.66 23.45
CA LYS A 62 -9.40 13.16 22.89
C LYS A 62 -9.29 12.96 21.38
N VAL A 63 -9.85 11.87 20.86
CA VAL A 63 -9.76 11.47 19.46
C VAL A 63 -10.90 12.04 18.63
N GLY A 64 -12.05 12.33 19.24
CA GLY A 64 -13.32 12.60 18.53
C GLY A 64 -13.30 13.77 17.53
N GLU A 65 -12.36 14.71 17.64
CA GLU A 65 -12.19 15.81 16.68
C GLU A 65 -11.37 15.40 15.43
N PHE A 66 -10.56 14.35 15.52
CA PHE A 66 -9.57 13.98 14.53
C PHE A 66 -9.81 12.62 13.89
N GLY A 67 -10.64 11.78 14.51
CA GLY A 67 -10.91 10.43 14.06
C GLY A 67 -12.15 9.83 14.71
N THR A 68 -12.40 8.57 14.38
CA THR A 68 -13.54 7.80 14.91
C THR A 68 -13.04 6.65 15.77
N VAL A 69 -13.58 6.50 16.96
CA VAL A 69 -13.30 5.38 17.86
C VAL A 69 -14.35 4.30 17.62
N GLY A 70 -13.89 3.11 17.24
CA GLY A 70 -14.75 1.97 16.96
C GLY A 70 -15.52 1.47 18.19
N ASN A 71 -16.38 0.49 17.95
CA ASN A 71 -17.14 -0.15 19.02
C ASN A 71 -16.23 -1.02 19.88
N SER A 72 -16.51 -1.03 21.18
CA SER A 72 -15.83 -1.81 22.19
C SER A 72 -16.61 -3.09 22.48
N LEU A 73 -15.91 -4.23 22.50
CA LEU A 73 -16.44 -5.54 22.86
C LEU A 73 -15.56 -6.16 23.98
N PRO A 74 -15.61 -5.61 25.19
CA PRO A 74 -14.69 -5.97 26.24
C PRO A 74 -14.88 -7.41 26.74
N THR A 75 -13.77 -8.03 27.13
CA THR A 75 -13.71 -9.36 27.73
C THR A 75 -13.28 -9.21 29.18
N GLU A 76 -13.99 -9.88 30.08
CA GLU A 76 -13.67 -9.89 31.50
C GLU A 76 -12.99 -11.21 31.89
N LYS A 77 -11.99 -11.11 32.76
CA LYS A 77 -11.34 -12.25 33.41
C LYS A 77 -11.18 -11.95 34.90
N SER A 78 -11.28 -12.99 35.71
CA SER A 78 -10.98 -12.94 37.14
C SER A 78 -9.87 -13.94 37.45
N GLU A 79 -8.88 -13.50 38.22
CA GLU A 79 -7.75 -14.35 38.64
C GLU A 79 -7.56 -14.20 40.16
N GLU A 80 -7.29 -15.34 40.85
CA GLU A 80 -6.85 -15.31 42.22
C GLU A 80 -5.38 -14.90 42.29
N VAL A 81 -5.13 -13.77 42.93
CA VAL A 81 -3.78 -13.24 43.11
C VAL A 81 -3.37 -13.40 44.57
N SER A 82 -2.33 -14.20 44.81
CA SER A 82 -1.71 -14.36 46.10
C SER A 82 -0.60 -13.32 46.31
N ARG A 83 -0.82 -12.37 47.22
CA ARG A 83 0.21 -11.38 47.60
C ARG A 83 0.70 -11.66 49.03
N GLY A 84 1.65 -12.57 49.13
CA GLY A 84 2.18 -13.02 50.43
C GLY A 84 1.18 -13.81 51.23
N LEU A 85 0.81 -13.36 52.47
CA LEU A 85 -0.14 -14.02 53.35
C LEU A 85 -1.61 -13.68 53.04
N ARG A 86 -1.91 -12.87 52.05
CA ARG A 86 -3.28 -12.48 51.64
C ARG A 86 -3.55 -12.96 50.23
N SER A 87 -4.62 -13.72 50.03
CA SER A 87 -5.19 -14.02 48.75
C SER A 87 -6.33 -13.02 48.46
N GLY A 88 -6.46 -12.59 47.23
CA GLY A 88 -7.55 -11.73 46.77
C GLY A 88 -7.87 -12.03 45.31
N THR A 89 -9.05 -11.68 44.86
CA THR A 89 -9.44 -11.79 43.46
C THR A 89 -9.14 -10.47 42.76
N GLU A 90 -8.45 -10.53 41.63
CA GLU A 90 -8.24 -9.39 40.73
C GLU A 90 -9.10 -9.56 39.48
N TYR A 91 -9.86 -8.53 39.13
CA TYR A 91 -10.71 -8.49 37.97
C TYR A 91 -10.01 -7.68 36.88
N THR A 92 -9.91 -8.25 35.68
CA THR A 92 -9.30 -7.59 34.52
C THR A 92 -10.32 -7.49 33.39
N VAL A 93 -10.56 -6.27 32.91
CA VAL A 93 -11.37 -5.99 31.72
C VAL A 93 -10.44 -5.56 30.60
N THR A 94 -10.50 -6.26 29.47
CA THR A 94 -9.63 -6.01 28.32
C THR A 94 -10.43 -5.87 27.03
N ASP A 95 -9.97 -4.98 26.15
CA ASP A 95 -10.46 -4.83 24.79
C ASP A 95 -9.36 -4.28 23.86
N SER A 96 -9.58 -4.40 22.56
CA SER A 96 -8.76 -3.78 21.52
C SER A 96 -9.64 -2.92 20.63
N VAL A 97 -9.59 -1.61 20.83
CA VAL A 97 -10.43 -0.64 20.15
C VAL A 97 -9.70 -0.11 18.92
N GLU A 98 -10.39 -0.05 17.80
CA GLU A 98 -9.85 0.53 16.57
C GLU A 98 -10.15 2.03 16.52
N VAL A 99 -9.13 2.83 16.20
CA VAL A 99 -9.21 4.27 15.97
C VAL A 99 -8.96 4.52 14.49
N GLU A 100 -10.00 4.93 13.77
CA GLU A 100 -9.94 5.27 12.36
C GLU A 100 -9.65 6.76 12.19
N PHE A 101 -8.81 7.10 11.22
CA PHE A 101 -8.42 8.48 10.92
C PHE A 101 -8.14 8.69 9.44
N ILE A 102 -8.29 9.93 8.98
CA ILE A 102 -7.76 10.37 7.68
C ILE A 102 -6.30 10.80 7.84
N LEU A 103 -5.49 10.62 6.80
CA LEU A 103 -4.04 10.83 6.87
C LEU A 103 -3.62 12.21 7.39
N PRO A 104 -4.24 13.35 7.01
CA PRO A 104 -3.91 14.67 7.54
C PRO A 104 -4.02 14.77 9.06
N ASN A 105 -4.89 13.99 9.69
CA ASN A 105 -5.13 14.01 11.13
C ASN A 105 -4.21 13.07 11.92
N TYR A 106 -3.36 12.30 11.24
CA TYR A 106 -2.55 11.26 11.87
C TYR A 106 -1.68 11.78 13.04
N GLY A 107 -1.03 12.93 12.86
CA GLY A 107 -0.23 13.54 13.92
C GLY A 107 -1.05 13.89 15.17
N HIS A 108 -2.24 14.46 14.98
CA HIS A 108 -3.15 14.80 16.08
C HIS A 108 -3.68 13.54 16.79
N ILE A 109 -3.96 12.47 16.03
CA ILE A 109 -4.37 11.18 16.62
C ILE A 109 -3.26 10.61 17.49
N LEU A 110 -2.02 10.61 17.02
CA LEU A 110 -0.88 10.13 17.82
C LEU A 110 -0.72 10.93 19.11
N ASP A 111 -0.83 12.27 19.05
CA ASP A 111 -0.74 13.14 20.21
C ASP A 111 -1.87 12.86 21.21
N ALA A 112 -3.08 12.68 20.72
CA ALA A 112 -4.24 12.33 21.54
C ALA A 112 -4.03 10.98 22.26
N LEU A 113 -3.61 9.94 21.53
CA LEU A 113 -3.36 8.61 22.08
C LEU A 113 -2.23 8.61 23.12
N LEU A 114 -1.12 9.29 22.84
CA LEU A 114 -0.01 9.44 23.79
C LEU A 114 -0.45 10.18 25.07
N SER A 115 -1.31 11.18 24.93
CA SER A 115 -1.86 11.91 26.10
C SER A 115 -2.78 11.07 26.98
N CYS A 116 -3.36 9.99 26.44
CA CYS A 116 -4.13 9.02 27.21
C CYS A 116 -3.26 8.01 27.96
N GLY A 117 -1.95 7.95 27.68
CA GLY A 117 -1.03 6.97 28.28
C GLY A 117 -1.31 5.53 27.86
N LEU A 118 -2.05 5.33 26.76
CA LEU A 118 -2.40 4.01 26.26
C LEU A 118 -1.29 3.48 25.33
N PRO A 119 -1.06 2.16 25.32
CA PRO A 119 -0.15 1.54 24.35
C PRO A 119 -0.72 1.68 22.94
N ILE A 120 0.15 1.91 21.95
CA ILE A 120 -0.23 2.16 20.57
C ILE A 120 0.39 1.07 19.69
N SER A 121 -0.43 0.40 18.88
CA SER A 121 0.07 -0.49 17.83
C SER A 121 0.50 0.30 16.58
N ALA A 122 1.27 -0.34 15.70
CA ALA A 122 1.58 0.23 14.40
C ALA A 122 0.28 0.48 13.59
N PRO A 123 0.16 1.63 12.92
CA PRO A 123 -1.01 1.93 12.12
C PRO A 123 -1.12 1.00 10.90
N ARG A 124 -2.33 0.62 10.54
CA ARG A 124 -2.66 -0.03 9.27
C ARG A 124 -3.24 1.03 8.35
N PHE A 125 -2.58 1.30 7.24
CA PHE A 125 -3.05 2.28 6.27
C PHE A 125 -4.01 1.67 5.27
N THR A 126 -5.02 2.46 4.89
CA THR A 126 -5.97 2.12 3.84
C THR A 126 -5.72 3.00 2.62
N TYR A 127 -5.80 2.37 1.46
CA TYR A 127 -5.57 3.00 0.16
C TYR A 127 -6.89 3.02 -0.60
N GLU A 128 -7.06 4.02 -1.45
CA GLU A 128 -8.20 4.02 -2.35
C GLU A 128 -8.13 2.79 -3.25
N GLU A 129 -9.19 1.97 -3.25
CA GLU A 129 -9.31 0.86 -4.19
C GLU A 129 -9.54 1.41 -5.61
N GLN A 130 -8.50 1.90 -6.23
CA GLN A 130 -8.52 2.13 -7.66
C GLN A 130 -8.13 0.81 -8.34
N THR A 131 -9.12 -0.03 -8.54
CA THR A 131 -9.00 -1.33 -9.23
C THR A 131 -8.85 -1.12 -10.74
N GLU A 132 -9.19 0.05 -11.24
CA GLU A 132 -9.21 0.34 -12.66
C GLU A 132 -7.86 0.83 -13.16
N VAL A 133 -7.42 0.19 -14.21
CA VAL A 133 -6.29 0.67 -15.01
C VAL A 133 -6.74 1.96 -15.68
N THR A 134 -6.18 3.09 -15.27
CA THR A 134 -6.57 4.36 -15.85
C THR A 134 -6.03 4.52 -17.27
N PRO A 135 -6.74 5.25 -18.15
CA PRO A 135 -6.25 5.55 -19.49
C PRO A 135 -4.86 6.19 -19.51
N GLU A 136 -4.55 7.02 -18.49
CA GLU A 136 -3.24 7.66 -18.36
C GLU A 136 -2.12 6.64 -18.13
N LEU A 137 -2.35 5.63 -17.29
CA LEU A 137 -1.38 4.59 -17.01
C LEU A 137 -1.13 3.71 -18.24
N LEU A 138 -2.19 3.37 -18.99
CA LEU A 138 -2.10 2.67 -20.27
C LEU A 138 -1.31 3.48 -21.30
N ASN A 139 -1.62 4.76 -21.45
CA ASN A 139 -0.92 5.66 -22.37
C ASN A 139 0.57 5.75 -22.02
N GLN A 140 0.90 5.79 -20.74
CA GLN A 140 2.28 5.86 -20.28
C GLN A 140 3.05 4.57 -20.63
N ALA A 141 2.48 3.40 -20.36
CA ALA A 141 3.06 2.11 -20.69
C ALA A 141 3.23 1.95 -22.21
N THR A 142 2.22 2.36 -23.00
CA THR A 142 2.28 2.33 -24.46
C THR A 142 3.38 3.22 -25.01
N LYS A 143 3.54 4.45 -24.49
CA LYS A 143 4.63 5.35 -24.90
C LYS A 143 6.00 4.74 -24.63
N VAL A 144 6.18 4.10 -23.46
CA VAL A 144 7.44 3.42 -23.14
C VAL A 144 7.71 2.29 -24.14
N ALA A 145 6.70 1.45 -24.43
CA ALA A 145 6.84 0.38 -25.41
C ALA A 145 7.20 0.90 -26.79
N MET A 146 6.53 1.94 -27.27
CA MET A 146 6.83 2.57 -28.58
C MET A 146 8.25 3.12 -28.64
N THR A 147 8.67 3.87 -27.61
CA THR A 147 10.04 4.41 -27.53
C THR A 147 11.08 3.32 -27.57
N ASN A 148 10.86 2.22 -26.87
CA ASN A 148 11.74 1.06 -26.88
C ASN A 148 11.80 0.40 -28.26
N ALA A 149 10.65 0.23 -28.91
CA ALA A 149 10.57 -0.33 -30.25
C ALA A 149 11.33 0.52 -31.30
N GLU A 150 11.15 1.85 -31.27
CA GLU A 150 11.85 2.79 -32.12
C GLU A 150 13.37 2.75 -31.89
N ALA A 151 13.81 2.72 -30.64
CA ALA A 151 15.21 2.63 -30.29
C ALA A 151 15.87 1.34 -30.84
N ILE A 152 15.19 0.20 -30.72
CA ILE A 152 15.69 -1.08 -31.21
C ILE A 152 15.71 -1.07 -32.75
N ALA A 153 14.63 -0.64 -33.40
CA ALA A 153 14.58 -0.58 -34.87
C ALA A 153 15.70 0.30 -35.42
N THR A 154 15.92 1.46 -34.85
CA THR A 154 17.01 2.38 -35.20
C THR A 154 18.38 1.74 -34.96
N GLY A 155 18.57 1.06 -33.83
CA GLY A 155 19.84 0.39 -33.50
C GLY A 155 20.25 -0.73 -34.50
N VAL A 156 19.28 -1.32 -35.22
CA VAL A 156 19.52 -2.33 -36.26
C VAL A 156 19.40 -1.78 -37.68
N ASN A 157 19.43 -0.46 -37.86
CA ASN A 157 19.27 0.23 -39.15
C ASN A 157 17.96 -0.17 -39.87
N ARG A 158 16.87 -0.22 -39.14
CA ARG A 158 15.53 -0.51 -39.65
C ARG A 158 14.57 0.58 -39.18
N ARG A 159 13.38 0.58 -39.74
CA ARG A 159 12.27 1.43 -39.26
C ARG A 159 11.09 0.59 -38.83
N LEU A 160 10.29 1.11 -37.88
CA LEU A 160 9.03 0.48 -37.53
C LEU A 160 8.04 0.57 -38.68
N GLY A 161 7.39 -0.56 -38.95
CA GLY A 161 6.25 -0.66 -39.85
C GLY A 161 4.92 -0.49 -39.07
N ARG A 162 3.91 -1.21 -39.58
CA ARG A 162 2.60 -1.18 -38.94
C ARG A 162 2.60 -1.95 -37.61
N LEU A 163 1.70 -1.54 -36.73
CA LEU A 163 1.37 -2.28 -35.51
C LEU A 163 0.67 -3.59 -35.88
N VAL A 164 1.19 -4.70 -35.39
CA VAL A 164 0.65 -6.05 -35.62
C VAL A 164 -0.29 -6.46 -34.52
N SER A 165 0.15 -6.30 -33.25
CA SER A 165 -0.64 -6.68 -32.08
C SER A 165 -0.33 -5.78 -30.89
N ILE A 166 -1.32 -5.68 -29.97
CA ILE A 166 -1.17 -5.08 -28.64
C ILE A 166 -1.76 -6.06 -27.64
N GLU A 167 -0.97 -6.41 -26.64
CA GLU A 167 -1.40 -7.20 -25.51
C GLU A 167 -1.27 -6.38 -24.23
N VAL A 168 -2.35 -6.30 -23.47
CA VAL A 168 -2.37 -5.61 -22.18
C VAL A 168 -2.27 -6.65 -21.07
N GLY A 169 -1.16 -6.62 -20.34
CA GLY A 169 -0.94 -7.49 -19.19
C GLY A 169 -1.90 -7.18 -18.04
N HIS A 170 -2.06 -8.14 -17.16
CA HIS A 170 -2.85 -7.92 -15.94
C HIS A 170 -2.11 -6.96 -15.00
N PRO A 171 -2.82 -5.97 -14.41
CA PRO A 171 -2.19 -5.07 -13.45
C PRO A 171 -1.68 -5.84 -12.23
N SER A 172 -0.42 -5.64 -11.91
CA SER A 172 0.18 -6.19 -10.69
C SER A 172 0.21 -5.12 -9.61
N ARG A 173 -0.16 -5.51 -8.38
CA ARG A 173 -0.08 -4.63 -7.19
C ARG A 173 1.06 -5.10 -6.32
N ARG A 174 2.00 -4.23 -6.04
CA ARG A 174 3.09 -4.50 -5.10
C ARG A 174 3.08 -3.48 -3.98
N ARG A 175 3.10 -3.98 -2.74
CA ARG A 175 3.45 -3.14 -1.59
C ARG A 175 4.94 -2.83 -1.69
N VAL A 176 5.27 -1.57 -1.71
CA VAL A 176 6.68 -1.16 -1.57
C VAL A 176 6.93 -0.97 -0.09
N PHE A 177 7.42 -2.03 0.54
CA PHE A 177 7.94 -1.99 1.89
C PHE A 177 9.26 -1.21 1.84
N ARG A 178 9.34 -0.09 2.54
CA ARG A 178 10.63 0.52 2.88
C ARG A 178 11.02 -0.02 4.27
N PRO A 179 11.97 -0.97 4.38
CA PRO A 179 12.27 -1.68 5.63
C PRO A 179 12.81 -0.79 6.77
N GLN A 180 13.10 0.47 6.53
CA GLN A 180 13.55 1.43 7.55
C GLN A 180 12.44 1.90 8.50
N HIS A 181 11.17 1.63 8.19
CA HIS A 181 10.04 2.21 8.93
C HIS A 181 9.70 1.51 10.25
N GLU A 182 9.88 0.21 10.38
CA GLU A 182 9.56 -0.49 11.64
C GLU A 182 10.50 -0.10 12.79
N LEU A 183 11.76 0.19 12.48
CA LEU A 183 12.74 0.63 13.49
C LEU A 183 12.55 2.11 13.89
N ASP A 184 12.14 2.97 12.96
CA ASP A 184 11.90 4.40 13.22
C ASP A 184 10.64 4.66 14.06
N TRP A 185 9.61 3.82 13.97
CA TRP A 185 8.37 3.98 14.77
C TRP A 185 8.63 3.75 16.26
N GLY A 186 9.34 2.67 16.60
CA GLY A 186 9.71 2.37 17.98
C GLY A 186 10.62 3.44 18.57
N LEU A 187 11.60 3.91 17.81
CA LEU A 187 12.54 4.97 18.23
C LEU A 187 11.86 6.35 18.28
N ALA A 188 10.93 6.67 17.37
CA ALA A 188 10.19 7.93 17.40
C ALA A 188 9.26 8.01 18.62
N LEU A 189 8.61 6.90 18.99
CA LEU A 189 7.80 6.82 20.20
C LEU A 189 8.64 6.92 21.48
N ILE A 190 9.79 6.26 21.52
CA ILE A 190 10.72 6.30 22.66
C ILE A 190 11.34 7.71 22.80
N ASN A 191 11.78 8.32 21.71
CA ASN A 191 12.38 9.67 21.74
C ASN A 191 11.36 10.76 22.09
N ARG A 192 10.08 10.58 21.75
CA ARG A 192 9.04 11.54 22.09
C ARG A 192 8.63 11.47 23.55
N SER A 193 8.69 10.30 24.19
CA SER A 193 8.49 10.20 25.64
C SER A 193 9.59 10.95 26.42
N MET A 194 10.72 11.21 25.78
CA MET A 194 11.86 11.94 26.34
C MET A 194 11.97 13.42 25.94
N SER A 195 11.24 13.87 24.91
CA SER A 195 11.33 15.25 24.40
C SER A 195 9.95 15.81 24.07
N MET A 196 9.46 16.71 24.93
CA MET A 196 8.11 17.31 24.85
C MET A 196 7.87 18.28 23.67
N ASN A 197 8.79 18.45 22.72
CA ASN A 197 8.71 19.55 21.74
C ASN A 197 8.92 19.20 20.27
N THR A 198 8.81 17.95 19.84
CA THR A 198 8.97 17.61 18.43
C THR A 198 7.65 17.22 17.81
N SER A 199 7.06 18.09 17.00
CA SER A 199 5.92 17.75 16.15
C SER A 199 6.37 16.68 15.14
N LEU A 200 5.77 15.48 15.19
CA LEU A 200 5.95 14.46 14.17
C LEU A 200 5.24 14.91 12.89
N SER A 201 5.95 15.65 12.03
CA SER A 201 5.50 15.80 10.65
C SER A 201 5.86 14.52 9.90
N LEU A 202 4.88 13.65 9.67
CA LEU A 202 5.00 12.63 8.65
C LEU A 202 5.00 13.32 7.30
N THR A 203 6.15 13.41 6.66
CA THR A 203 6.22 13.77 5.26
C THR A 203 5.71 12.58 4.45
N GLU A 204 4.93 12.82 3.40
CA GLU A 204 4.38 11.80 2.49
C GLU A 204 5.47 10.83 1.99
N ASP A 205 6.71 11.27 1.91
CA ASP A 205 7.88 10.48 1.48
C ASP A 205 8.22 9.30 2.42
N LYS A 206 7.68 9.28 3.64
CA LYS A 206 7.94 8.24 4.66
C LYS A 206 6.84 7.21 4.78
N LEU A 207 5.72 7.37 4.07
CA LEU A 207 4.61 6.44 4.13
C LEU A 207 4.81 5.27 3.17
N GLU A 208 4.32 4.10 3.56
CA GLU A 208 4.20 2.99 2.64
C GLU A 208 3.39 3.44 1.42
N THR A 209 3.89 3.18 0.23
CA THR A 209 3.17 3.44 -1.01
C THR A 209 2.75 2.13 -1.66
N PHE A 210 1.57 2.13 -2.26
CA PHE A 210 1.14 1.05 -3.14
C PHE A 210 1.55 1.38 -4.57
N ASN A 211 2.27 0.48 -5.21
CA ASN A 211 2.58 0.59 -6.63
C ASN A 211 1.62 -0.31 -7.42
N THR A 212 0.85 0.31 -8.31
CA THR A 212 0.13 -0.41 -9.36
C THR A 212 0.99 -0.35 -10.62
N GLU A 213 1.40 -1.52 -11.10
CA GLU A 213 2.22 -1.68 -12.29
C GLU A 213 1.38 -2.31 -13.40
N ILE A 214 1.46 -1.75 -14.60
CA ILE A 214 0.89 -2.34 -15.81
C ILE A 214 1.98 -2.52 -16.86
N GLN A 215 1.93 -3.66 -17.55
CA GLN A 215 2.78 -3.97 -18.67
C GLN A 215 1.95 -4.05 -19.93
N ILE A 216 2.43 -3.42 -21.00
CA ILE A 216 1.88 -3.53 -22.35
C ILE A 216 2.95 -4.12 -23.24
N THR A 217 2.59 -5.13 -24.01
CA THR A 217 3.43 -5.72 -25.04
C THR A 217 2.89 -5.31 -26.39
N VAL A 218 3.75 -4.81 -27.27
CA VAL A 218 3.40 -4.38 -28.62
C VAL A 218 4.28 -5.08 -29.64
N GLU A 219 3.70 -5.48 -30.74
CA GLU A 219 4.40 -6.12 -31.87
C GLU A 219 4.28 -5.23 -33.10
N PHE A 220 5.41 -4.92 -33.73
CA PHE A 220 5.51 -4.12 -34.94
C PHE A 220 6.20 -4.90 -36.04
N GLU A 221 5.83 -4.63 -37.29
CA GLU A 221 6.64 -5.01 -38.43
C GLU A 221 7.94 -4.22 -38.44
N ILE A 222 9.03 -4.83 -38.93
CA ILE A 222 10.30 -4.16 -39.15
C ILE A 222 10.50 -4.02 -40.65
N LEU A 223 10.72 -2.80 -41.10
CA LEU A 223 10.93 -2.46 -42.52
C LEU A 223 12.39 -2.11 -42.75
N GLU A 224 12.91 -2.47 -43.95
CA GLU A 224 14.21 -2.00 -44.39
C GLU A 224 14.19 -0.49 -44.59
N LEU A 225 15.28 0.17 -44.21
CA LEU A 225 15.51 1.54 -44.64
C LEU A 225 15.73 1.46 -46.16
N GLN A 226 14.80 2.02 -46.94
CA GLN A 226 15.09 2.22 -48.37
C GLN A 226 16.30 3.13 -48.44
N SER A 227 17.42 2.58 -48.93
CA SER A 227 18.56 3.41 -49.32
C SER A 227 18.06 4.29 -50.46
N ASP A 228 17.90 5.58 -50.23
CA ASP A 228 17.67 6.60 -51.26
C ASP A 228 18.95 6.74 -52.16
N LEU A 229 19.39 5.63 -52.75
CA LEU A 229 20.56 5.54 -53.59
C LEU A 229 20.19 5.28 -55.05
N GLU A 230 19.03 5.77 -55.52
CA GLU A 230 18.72 5.84 -56.94
C GLU A 230 18.11 7.21 -57.27
N ALA A 231 18.89 8.28 -57.11
CA ALA A 231 18.63 9.56 -57.78
C ALA A 231 19.91 10.39 -57.77
N ALA A 232 20.84 10.02 -58.64
CA ALA A 232 21.91 10.90 -59.11
C ALA A 232 22.21 10.60 -60.58
#